data_1368211df0f05f36bac673070bf85892
#
_entry.id   1368211df0f05f36bac673070bf85892
#
_cell.length_a   1.000
_cell.length_b   1.000
_cell.length_c   1.000
_cell.angle_alpha   90.00
_cell.angle_beta   90.00
_cell.angle_gamma   90.00
#
_symmetry.space_group_name_H-M   'P 1'
#
loop_
_entity.id
_entity.type
_entity.pdbx_description
1 polymer ?
#
loop_
_entity_poly.entity_id
_entity_poly.type
_entity_poly.pdbx_seq_one_letter_code
_entity_poly.pdbx_strand_id
1 'polypeptide(L)'
;MDRKERLKQVMIDEAETIRKVAERVDYNVMSQITELLCQVKKNSKKVILAGCGTAGQAAKRIAHTLSVVEIPAFFLSPADSIHGGLGAMQQGDILILLSK
;
A
#
# COMPACT_ATOMS: atom_id res chain seq x y z
N MET A 1 -14.70 28.35 -17.92
CA MET A 1 -13.48 27.50 -17.96
C MET A 1 -13.63 26.50 -19.12
N ASP A 2 -12.73 26.50 -20.06
CA ASP A 2 -12.76 25.55 -21.18
C ASP A 2 -12.26 24.16 -20.76
N ARG A 3 -12.30 23.20 -21.68
CA ARG A 3 -11.88 21.83 -21.38
C ARG A 3 -10.41 21.75 -20.99
N LYS A 4 -9.54 22.49 -21.67
CA LYS A 4 -8.09 22.47 -21.40
C LYS A 4 -7.80 23.01 -20.00
N GLU A 5 -8.46 24.08 -19.61
CA GLU A 5 -8.33 24.67 -18.29
C GLU A 5 -8.82 23.71 -17.20
N ARG A 6 -9.93 23.01 -17.46
CA ARG A 6 -10.47 22.01 -16.52
C ARG A 6 -9.51 20.86 -16.33
N LEU A 7 -8.91 20.36 -17.40
CA LEU A 7 -7.93 19.27 -17.32
C LEU A 7 -6.72 19.68 -16.49
N LYS A 8 -6.21 20.89 -16.70
CA LYS A 8 -5.11 21.42 -15.91
C LYS A 8 -5.50 21.57 -14.44
N GLN A 9 -6.73 22.06 -14.19
CA GLN A 9 -7.21 22.27 -12.82
C GLN A 9 -7.33 20.96 -12.03
N VAL A 10 -7.77 19.88 -12.68
CA VAL A 10 -7.82 18.56 -12.03
C VAL A 10 -6.44 18.15 -11.53
N MET A 11 -5.42 18.33 -12.34
CA MET A 11 -4.05 17.99 -11.95
C MET A 11 -3.53 18.86 -10.80
N ILE A 12 -3.86 20.16 -10.85
CA ILE A 12 -3.48 21.09 -9.79
C ILE A 12 -4.17 20.72 -8.47
N ASP A 13 -5.47 20.38 -8.53
CA ASP A 13 -6.24 19.99 -7.36
C ASP A 13 -5.68 18.70 -6.75
N GLU A 14 -5.29 17.73 -7.56
CA GLU A 14 -4.65 16.52 -7.06
C GLU A 14 -3.31 16.80 -6.41
N ALA A 15 -2.50 17.65 -7.02
CA ALA A 15 -1.20 18.06 -6.46
C ALA A 15 -1.39 18.75 -5.10
N GLU A 16 -2.40 19.61 -4.98
CA GLU A 16 -2.71 20.29 -3.72
C GLU A 16 -3.20 19.31 -2.66
N THR A 17 -3.98 18.31 -3.05
CA THR A 17 -4.43 17.25 -2.15
C THR A 17 -3.25 16.46 -1.61
N ILE A 18 -2.29 16.11 -2.47
CA ILE A 18 -1.07 15.41 -2.04
C ILE A 18 -0.29 16.28 -1.05
N ARG A 19 -0.18 17.58 -1.31
CA ARG A 19 0.51 18.49 -0.40
C ARG A 19 -0.15 18.50 0.99
N LYS A 20 -1.48 18.53 1.04
CA LYS A 20 -2.22 18.48 2.30
C LYS A 20 -2.01 17.16 3.04
N VAL A 21 -2.00 16.05 2.33
CA VAL A 21 -1.71 14.74 2.94
C VAL A 21 -0.31 14.73 3.52
N ALA A 22 0.67 15.27 2.81
CA ALA A 22 2.06 15.33 3.29
C ALA A 22 2.17 16.10 4.61
N GLU A 23 1.33 17.09 4.84
CA GLU A 23 1.32 17.86 6.09
C GLU A 23 0.63 17.11 7.25
N ARG A 24 -0.23 16.12 6.95
CA ARG A 24 -1.01 15.39 7.95
C ARG A 24 -0.44 14.05 8.35
N VAL A 25 0.48 13.51 7.55
CA VAL A 25 1.06 12.21 7.81
C VAL A 25 1.86 12.22 9.11
N ASP A 26 1.68 11.18 9.91
CA ASP A 26 2.53 10.97 11.09
C ASP A 26 3.84 10.33 10.63
N TYR A 27 4.87 11.14 10.52
CA TYR A 27 6.17 10.69 10.02
C TYR A 27 6.93 9.80 10.99
N ASN A 28 6.61 9.86 12.28
CA ASN A 28 7.17 8.89 13.23
C ASN A 28 6.65 7.49 12.94
N VAL A 29 5.34 7.36 12.70
CA VAL A 29 4.73 6.09 12.32
C VAL A 29 5.25 5.63 10.96
N MET A 30 5.34 6.52 9.98
CA MET A 30 5.87 6.18 8.65
C MET A 30 7.31 5.69 8.72
N SER A 31 8.13 6.31 9.57
CA SER A 31 9.51 5.87 9.77
C SER A 31 9.56 4.46 10.38
N GLN A 32 8.70 4.17 11.33
CA GLN A 32 8.61 2.82 11.94
C GLN A 32 8.18 1.78 10.90
N ILE A 33 7.19 2.10 10.07
CA ILE A 33 6.73 1.21 9.01
C ILE A 33 7.86 0.94 8.03
N THR A 34 8.57 1.99 7.61
CA THR A 34 9.69 1.87 6.67
C THR A 34 10.77 0.94 7.23
N GLU A 35 11.12 1.09 8.51
CA GLU A 35 12.10 0.23 9.15
C GLU A 35 11.66 -1.24 9.14
N LEU A 36 10.40 -1.51 9.48
CA LEU A 36 9.85 -2.85 9.45
C LEU A 36 9.90 -3.46 8.04
N LEU A 37 9.53 -2.68 7.02
CA LEU A 37 9.57 -3.14 5.63
C LEU A 37 10.99 -3.45 5.18
N CYS A 38 11.97 -2.64 5.58
CA CYS A 38 13.37 -2.88 5.23
C CYS A 38 13.89 -4.16 5.89
N GLN A 39 13.40 -4.52 7.07
CA GLN A 39 13.84 -5.72 7.78
C GLN A 39 13.22 -7.00 7.26
N VAL A 40 12.08 -6.93 6.60
CA VAL A 40 11.37 -8.10 6.09
C VAL A 40 12.26 -8.97 5.21
N LYS A 41 12.96 -8.35 4.27
CA LYS A 41 13.85 -9.07 3.36
C LYS A 41 15.03 -9.72 4.12
N LYS A 42 15.63 -8.98 5.03
CA LYS A 42 16.78 -9.47 5.82
C LYS A 42 16.40 -10.68 6.65
N ASN A 43 15.17 -10.74 7.13
CA ASN A 43 14.68 -11.81 8.01
C ASN A 43 14.00 -12.94 7.24
N SER A 44 14.10 -12.95 5.91
CA SER A 44 13.47 -13.95 5.03
C SER A 44 11.96 -14.03 5.25
N LYS A 45 11.34 -12.87 5.44
CA LYS A 45 9.89 -12.72 5.62
C LYS A 45 9.28 -12.02 4.42
N LYS A 46 7.98 -11.78 4.47
CA LYS A 46 7.25 -11.16 3.36
C LYS A 46 6.18 -10.21 3.88
N VAL A 47 5.68 -9.39 2.97
CA VAL A 47 4.58 -8.46 3.25
C VAL A 47 3.35 -8.97 2.50
N ILE A 48 2.25 -9.08 3.20
CA ILE A 48 0.97 -9.46 2.62
C ILE A 48 0.06 -8.24 2.66
N LEU A 49 -0.52 -7.89 1.52
CA LEU A 49 -1.42 -6.76 1.41
C LEU A 49 -2.81 -7.27 1.05
N ALA A 50 -3.81 -6.75 1.71
CA ALA A 50 -5.20 -7.15 1.48
C ALA A 50 -6.13 -5.96 1.52
N GLY A 51 -7.23 -6.07 0.80
CA GLY A 51 -8.28 -5.06 0.75
C GLY A 51 -9.32 -5.46 -0.29
N CYS A 52 -10.49 -4.86 -0.20
CA CYS A 52 -11.60 -5.10 -1.13
C CYS A 52 -11.85 -3.87 -2.00
N GLY A 53 -12.35 -4.08 -3.21
CA GLY A 53 -12.74 -3.00 -4.11
C GLY A 53 -11.58 -2.04 -4.41
N THR A 54 -11.82 -0.75 -4.27
CA THR A 54 -10.82 0.30 -4.52
C THR A 54 -9.62 0.14 -3.57
N ALA A 55 -9.85 -0.17 -2.30
CA ALA A 55 -8.78 -0.45 -1.36
C ALA A 55 -7.96 -1.67 -1.79
N GLY A 56 -8.61 -2.68 -2.36
CA GLY A 56 -7.93 -3.84 -2.93
C GLY A 56 -7.03 -3.49 -4.10
N GLN A 57 -7.44 -2.58 -4.97
CA GLN A 57 -6.60 -2.12 -6.07
C GLN A 57 -5.39 -1.34 -5.56
N ALA A 58 -5.58 -0.52 -4.54
CA ALA A 58 -4.46 0.18 -3.89
C ALA A 58 -3.49 -0.82 -3.25
N ALA A 59 -4.00 -1.85 -2.58
CA ALA A 59 -3.18 -2.90 -1.98
C ALA A 59 -2.34 -3.63 -3.04
N LYS A 60 -2.94 -3.97 -4.19
CA LYS A 60 -2.22 -4.58 -5.31
C LYS A 60 -1.09 -3.68 -5.82
N ARG A 61 -1.35 -2.38 -5.93
CA ARG A 61 -0.35 -1.42 -6.39
C ARG A 61 0.82 -1.34 -5.41
N ILE A 62 0.54 -1.31 -4.12
CA ILE A 62 1.58 -1.26 -3.09
C ILE A 62 2.41 -2.55 -3.13
N ALA A 63 1.77 -3.72 -3.25
CA ALA A 63 2.47 -4.99 -3.36
C ALA A 63 3.43 -5.01 -4.56
N HIS A 64 2.97 -4.52 -5.70
CA HIS A 64 3.81 -4.40 -6.90
C HIS A 64 4.99 -3.47 -6.66
N THR A 65 4.74 -2.29 -6.08
CA THR A 65 5.78 -1.30 -5.83
C THR A 65 6.85 -1.82 -4.87
N LEU A 66 6.43 -2.50 -3.80
CA LEU A 66 7.38 -3.13 -2.87
C LEU A 66 8.21 -4.21 -3.56
N SER A 67 7.59 -5.03 -4.41
CA SER A 67 8.31 -6.07 -5.15
C SER A 67 9.32 -5.48 -6.12
N VAL A 68 9.03 -4.34 -6.74
CA VAL A 68 9.96 -3.65 -7.63
C VAL A 68 11.24 -3.25 -6.92
N VAL A 69 11.15 -2.86 -5.65
CA VAL A 69 12.32 -2.51 -4.83
C VAL A 69 12.84 -3.71 -4.02
N GLU A 70 12.49 -4.91 -4.45
CA GLU A 70 12.98 -6.18 -3.89
C GLU A 70 12.55 -6.45 -2.45
N ILE A 71 11.44 -5.88 -2.00
CA ILE A 71 10.79 -6.26 -0.75
C ILE A 71 9.72 -7.29 -1.09
N PRO A 72 9.85 -8.55 -0.63
CA PRO A 72 8.89 -9.60 -0.97
C PRO A 72 7.49 -9.22 -0.51
N ALA A 73 6.57 -9.05 -1.44
CA ALA A 73 5.21 -8.62 -1.14
C ALA A 73 4.23 -9.21 -2.16
N PHE A 74 3.04 -9.55 -1.70
CA PHE A 74 1.99 -9.99 -2.59
C PHE A 74 0.61 -9.59 -2.06
N PHE A 75 -0.35 -9.52 -2.97
CA PHE A 75 -1.73 -9.26 -2.63
C PHE A 75 -2.46 -10.55 -2.29
N LEU A 76 -3.21 -10.55 -1.20
CA LEU A 76 -4.10 -11.63 -0.83
C LEU A 76 -5.54 -11.11 -0.79
N SER A 77 -6.40 -11.69 -1.61
CA SER A 77 -7.82 -11.36 -1.58
C SER A 77 -8.43 -11.81 -0.25
N PRO A 78 -9.22 -10.96 0.43
CA PRO A 78 -9.92 -11.38 1.65
C PRO A 78 -10.80 -12.62 1.45
N ALA A 79 -11.42 -12.76 0.26
CA ALA A 79 -12.22 -13.94 -0.05
C ALA A 79 -11.35 -15.21 -0.13
N ASP A 80 -10.17 -15.11 -0.74
CA ASP A 80 -9.25 -16.24 -0.85
C ASP A 80 -8.65 -16.62 0.50
N SER A 81 -8.51 -15.66 1.42
CA SER A 81 -7.98 -15.94 2.76
C SER A 81 -8.87 -16.90 3.54
N ILE A 82 -10.18 -16.81 3.35
CA ILE A 82 -11.14 -17.73 3.96
C ILE A 82 -10.99 -19.15 3.40
N HIS A 83 -10.56 -19.28 2.16
CA HIS A 83 -10.41 -20.54 1.44
C HIS A 83 -8.97 -21.06 1.41
N GLY A 84 -8.21 -20.80 2.46
CA GLY A 84 -6.86 -21.34 2.62
C GLY A 84 -5.72 -20.37 2.33
N GLY A 85 -6.02 -19.17 1.79
CA GLY A 85 -4.98 -18.19 1.49
C GLY A 85 -4.19 -17.75 2.72
N LEU A 86 -4.80 -17.76 3.91
CA LEU A 86 -4.12 -17.44 5.15
C LEU A 86 -2.97 -18.39 5.48
N GLY A 87 -2.96 -19.60 4.89
CA GLY A 87 -1.85 -20.52 5.05
C GLY A 87 -0.52 -20.00 4.51
N ALA A 88 -0.55 -18.99 3.65
CA ALA A 88 0.65 -18.34 3.16
C ALA A 88 1.31 -17.42 4.20
N MET A 89 0.58 -17.02 5.23
CA MET A 89 1.11 -16.18 6.30
C MET A 89 1.91 -17.00 7.28
N GLN A 90 3.07 -16.48 7.66
CA GLN A 90 3.94 -17.12 8.64
C GLN A 90 4.30 -16.12 9.74
N GLN A 91 4.74 -16.65 10.87
CA GLN A 91 5.18 -15.81 11.97
C GLN A 91 6.32 -14.89 11.50
N GLY A 92 6.21 -13.61 11.82
CA GLY A 92 7.20 -12.62 11.44
C GLY A 92 6.86 -11.88 10.13
N ASP A 93 5.85 -12.34 9.40
CA ASP A 93 5.36 -11.62 8.22
C ASP A 93 4.62 -10.35 8.64
N ILE A 94 4.55 -9.38 7.71
CA ILE A 94 3.81 -8.15 7.91
C ILE A 94 2.50 -8.24 7.10
N LEU A 95 1.40 -7.90 7.73
CA LEU A 95 0.11 -7.78 7.08
C LEU A 95 -0.29 -6.31 7.02
N ILE A 96 -0.57 -5.81 5.82
CA ILE A 96 -1.09 -4.46 5.61
C ILE A 96 -2.51 -4.58 5.08
N LEU A 97 -3.46 -4.11 5.87
CA LEU A 97 -4.88 -4.11 5.52
C LEU A 97 -5.30 -2.71 5.10
N LEU A 98 -5.86 -2.59 3.90
CA LEU A 98 -6.41 -1.34 3.41
C LEU A 98 -7.92 -1.42 3.46
N SER A 99 -8.53 -0.46 4.14
CA SER A 99 -9.98 -0.37 4.29
C SER A 99 -10.39 1.09 4.18
N LYS A 100 -11.60 1.27 3.70
CA LYS A 100 -12.16 2.61 3.60
C LYS A 100 -12.81 3.02 4.93
#